data_1d38a0404190f514ebdf4a14d1e84199
#
_entry.id   1d38a0404190f514ebdf4a14d1e84199
#
_cell.length_a   1.000
_cell.length_b   1.000
_cell.length_c   1.000
_cell.angle_alpha   90.00
_cell.angle_beta   90.00
_cell.angle_gamma   90.00
#
_symmetry.space_group_name_H-M   'P 1'
#
loop_
_entity.id
_entity.type
_entity.pdbx_description
1 polymer ?
#
loop_
_entity_poly.entity_id
_entity_poly.type
_entity_poly.pdbx_seq_one_letter_code
_entity_poly.pdbx_strand_id
1 'polypeptide(L)'
;MINKIYSFVEIARLDKPIGIYLLLWPSLLGYVLAGINSELEFKNFLIVVFGSILVRSCGCVINDISDYKIDKLVKRTLNRPLALGSISLIEAWLFFLALSVMSLLLLFETNSLTIKISIFFAFLIILYPLTKRFFIAPQFVLGITFGSGSIIAYSLESNIFSMSLAILYSGIIAWIISFDTYYAMEDKNDDEQIGVNSTAILWGNNSIIYSKILHIFFYMCLLTVGLINSFSYLFFLFFFILIYLFFHQSKIIKEEKYIEAFKINNWVGIVALASFTFEIIYLG
;
A
#
# COMPACT_ATOMS: atom_id res chain seq x y z
N MET A 1 20.95 0.54 -25.00
CA MET A 1 19.49 0.48 -25.05
C MET A 1 18.91 -0.44 -23.95
N ILE A 2 19.41 -1.66 -23.79
CA ILE A 2 18.96 -2.59 -22.73
C ILE A 2 19.14 -1.99 -21.31
N ASN A 3 20.28 -1.36 -21.00
CA ASN A 3 20.52 -0.72 -19.71
C ASN A 3 19.50 0.39 -19.41
N LYS A 4 19.00 1.10 -20.44
CA LYS A 4 18.03 2.17 -20.25
C LYS A 4 16.63 1.68 -19.97
N ILE A 5 16.20 0.59 -20.62
CA ILE A 5 14.93 -0.08 -20.32
C ILE A 5 14.94 -0.58 -18.87
N TYR A 6 16.03 -1.19 -18.43
CA TYR A 6 16.18 -1.64 -17.06
C TYR A 6 16.07 -0.49 -16.06
N SER A 7 16.62 0.68 -16.35
CA SER A 7 16.47 1.86 -15.50
C SER A 7 15.02 2.33 -15.38
N PHE A 8 14.18 2.18 -16.42
CA PHE A 8 12.74 2.45 -16.33
C PHE A 8 12.00 1.40 -15.47
N VAL A 9 12.41 0.15 -15.53
CA VAL A 9 11.89 -0.92 -14.65
C VAL A 9 12.24 -0.61 -13.19
N GLU A 10 13.47 -0.17 -12.92
CA GLU A 10 13.92 0.17 -11.57
C GLU A 10 13.23 1.41 -11.00
N ILE A 11 13.06 2.49 -11.76
CA ILE A 11 12.38 3.70 -11.24
C ILE A 11 10.90 3.43 -10.95
N ALA A 12 10.26 2.53 -11.70
CA ALA A 12 8.90 2.05 -11.46
C ALA A 12 8.82 0.99 -10.34
N ARG A 13 9.96 0.55 -9.78
CA ARG A 13 10.06 -0.53 -8.77
C ARG A 13 9.46 -1.87 -9.21
N LEU A 14 9.45 -2.16 -10.50
CA LEU A 14 8.98 -3.44 -11.04
C LEU A 14 9.94 -4.58 -10.77
N ASP A 15 11.23 -4.29 -10.56
CA ASP A 15 12.29 -5.20 -10.13
C ASP A 15 12.13 -5.65 -8.67
N LYS A 16 11.45 -4.85 -7.84
CA LYS A 16 11.21 -5.08 -6.40
C LYS A 16 9.73 -4.92 -6.07
N PRO A 17 8.87 -5.86 -6.49
CA PRO A 17 7.41 -5.67 -6.52
C PRO A 17 6.72 -5.66 -5.16
N ILE A 18 7.45 -5.76 -4.04
CA ILE A 18 6.87 -5.78 -2.69
C ILE A 18 5.90 -4.62 -2.43
N GLY A 19 6.25 -3.40 -2.89
CA GLY A 19 5.39 -2.23 -2.76
C GLY A 19 4.13 -2.30 -3.62
N ILE A 20 4.18 -3.00 -4.77
CA ILE A 20 3.00 -3.28 -5.60
C ILE A 20 2.08 -4.24 -4.85
N TYR A 21 2.60 -5.31 -4.29
CA TYR A 21 1.82 -6.27 -3.52
C TYR A 21 1.14 -5.63 -2.30
N LEU A 22 1.86 -4.79 -1.55
CA LEU A 22 1.32 -4.10 -0.38
C LEU A 22 0.24 -3.05 -0.72
N LEU A 23 0.14 -2.60 -1.98
CA LEU A 23 -0.98 -1.82 -2.49
C LEU A 23 -2.10 -2.70 -3.04
N LEU A 24 -1.75 -3.83 -3.66
CA LEU A 24 -2.69 -4.75 -4.30
C LEU A 24 -3.56 -5.49 -3.28
N TRP A 25 -2.98 -5.98 -2.17
CA TRP A 25 -3.75 -6.75 -1.17
C TRP A 25 -4.89 -5.94 -0.55
N PRO A 26 -4.69 -4.69 -0.07
CA PRO A 26 -5.79 -3.82 0.34
C PRO A 26 -6.86 -3.63 -0.74
N SER A 27 -6.46 -3.42 -1.99
CA SER A 27 -7.38 -3.23 -3.10
C SER A 27 -8.22 -4.47 -3.37
N LEU A 28 -7.59 -5.65 -3.40
CA LEU A 28 -8.31 -6.92 -3.58
C LEU A 28 -9.21 -7.27 -2.39
N LEU A 29 -8.83 -6.91 -1.16
CA LEU A 29 -9.71 -7.06 0.01
C LEU A 29 -10.99 -6.25 -0.15
N GLY A 30 -10.90 -5.01 -0.64
CA GLY A 30 -12.07 -4.19 -0.94
C GLY A 30 -12.91 -4.75 -2.08
N TYR A 31 -12.27 -5.21 -3.17
CA TYR A 31 -12.95 -5.84 -4.29
C TYR A 31 -13.73 -7.09 -3.85
N VAL A 32 -13.07 -8.02 -3.15
CA VAL A 32 -13.71 -9.26 -2.68
C VAL A 32 -14.82 -8.97 -1.68
N LEU A 33 -14.63 -7.98 -0.78
CA LEU A 33 -15.68 -7.58 0.18
C LEU A 33 -16.98 -7.13 -0.51
N ALA A 34 -16.90 -6.50 -1.67
CA ALA A 34 -18.07 -6.11 -2.45
C ALA A 34 -18.91 -7.32 -2.88
N GLY A 35 -18.28 -8.50 -3.04
CA GLY A 35 -18.93 -9.75 -3.39
C GLY A 35 -19.97 -10.27 -2.39
N ILE A 36 -20.03 -9.72 -1.16
CA ILE A 36 -21.12 -10.03 -0.20
C ILE A 36 -22.49 -9.62 -0.75
N ASN A 37 -22.57 -8.53 -1.52
CA ASN A 37 -23.82 -7.94 -1.98
C ASN A 37 -23.89 -7.76 -3.51
N SER A 38 -22.87 -8.17 -4.24
CA SER A 38 -22.77 -7.97 -5.69
C SER A 38 -22.05 -9.14 -6.35
N GLU A 39 -22.40 -9.44 -7.59
CA GLU A 39 -21.60 -10.37 -8.40
C GLU A 39 -20.27 -9.69 -8.78
N LEU A 40 -19.17 -10.43 -8.64
CA LEU A 40 -17.82 -9.93 -8.95
C LEU A 40 -17.50 -10.14 -10.43
N GLU A 41 -17.24 -9.05 -11.15
CA GLU A 41 -16.85 -9.10 -12.56
C GLU A 41 -15.35 -9.35 -12.73
N PHE A 42 -14.96 -10.36 -13.51
CA PHE A 42 -13.55 -10.62 -13.81
C PHE A 42 -12.82 -9.44 -14.48
N LYS A 43 -13.54 -8.63 -15.29
CA LYS A 43 -13.01 -7.38 -15.84
C LYS A 43 -12.53 -6.46 -14.73
N ASN A 44 -13.33 -6.26 -13.70
CA ASN A 44 -13.03 -5.38 -12.57
C ASN A 44 -11.86 -5.91 -11.72
N PHE A 45 -11.74 -7.23 -11.56
CA PHE A 45 -10.54 -7.84 -10.98
C PHE A 45 -9.26 -7.45 -11.74
N LEU A 46 -9.28 -7.54 -13.08
CA LEU A 46 -8.13 -7.12 -13.89
C LEU A 46 -7.84 -5.62 -13.77
N ILE A 47 -8.88 -4.78 -13.69
CA ILE A 47 -8.73 -3.34 -13.46
C ILE A 47 -8.03 -3.07 -12.11
N VAL A 48 -8.40 -3.79 -11.05
CA VAL A 48 -7.76 -3.67 -9.74
C VAL A 48 -6.28 -4.07 -9.79
N VAL A 49 -5.95 -5.18 -10.46
CA VAL A 49 -4.57 -5.68 -10.57
C VAL A 49 -3.70 -4.70 -11.37
N PHE A 50 -4.10 -4.37 -12.59
CA PHE A 50 -3.33 -3.46 -13.47
C PHE A 50 -3.31 -2.04 -12.92
N GLY A 51 -4.43 -1.57 -12.35
CA GLY A 51 -4.52 -0.27 -11.69
C GLY A 51 -3.54 -0.15 -10.53
N SER A 52 -3.43 -1.17 -9.68
CA SER A 52 -2.46 -1.19 -8.57
C SER A 52 -1.02 -1.12 -9.06
N ILE A 53 -0.66 -1.84 -10.12
CA ILE A 53 0.67 -1.80 -10.73
C ILE A 53 0.97 -0.38 -11.26
N LEU A 54 0.06 0.18 -12.05
CA LEU A 54 0.24 1.49 -12.68
C LEU A 54 0.31 2.62 -11.64
N VAL A 55 -0.62 2.66 -10.69
CA VAL A 55 -0.67 3.70 -9.65
C VAL A 55 0.56 3.62 -8.74
N ARG A 56 1.01 2.40 -8.37
CA ARG A 56 2.23 2.24 -7.59
C ARG A 56 3.46 2.71 -8.36
N SER A 57 3.55 2.37 -9.64
CA SER A 57 4.65 2.81 -10.50
C SER A 57 4.66 4.34 -10.65
N CYS A 58 3.51 4.97 -10.90
CA CYS A 58 3.37 6.43 -10.90
C CYS A 58 3.85 7.04 -9.58
N GLY A 59 3.41 6.48 -8.44
CA GLY A 59 3.81 6.94 -7.11
C GLY A 59 5.32 6.84 -6.87
N CYS A 60 5.98 5.79 -7.37
CA CYS A 60 7.43 5.65 -7.28
C CYS A 60 8.17 6.69 -8.12
N VAL A 61 7.74 6.88 -9.37
CA VAL A 61 8.37 7.83 -10.30
C VAL A 61 8.24 9.26 -9.79
N ILE A 62 7.04 9.69 -9.36
CA ILE A 62 6.83 11.05 -8.84
C ILE A 62 7.57 11.28 -7.52
N ASN A 63 7.70 10.26 -6.68
CA ASN A 63 8.49 10.34 -5.46
C ASN A 63 9.99 10.54 -5.77
N ASP A 64 10.56 9.75 -6.70
CA ASP A 64 11.96 9.89 -7.10
C ASP A 64 12.22 11.26 -7.80
N ILE A 65 11.25 11.79 -8.56
CA ILE A 65 11.32 13.16 -9.12
C ILE A 65 11.31 14.21 -8.01
N SER A 66 10.43 14.08 -7.02
CA SER A 66 10.31 15.01 -5.91
C SER A 66 11.56 15.02 -5.02
N ASP A 67 12.14 13.86 -4.79
CA ASP A 67 13.29 13.66 -3.93
C ASP A 67 14.64 13.70 -4.68
N TYR A 68 14.66 14.02 -5.99
CA TYR A 68 15.83 13.99 -6.86
C TYR A 68 17.10 14.61 -6.27
N LYS A 69 16.98 15.74 -5.55
CA LYS A 69 18.12 16.43 -4.91
C LYS A 69 18.54 15.74 -3.61
N ILE A 70 17.59 15.21 -2.87
CA ILE A 70 17.81 14.56 -1.56
C ILE A 70 18.42 13.18 -1.77
N ASP A 71 17.93 12.42 -2.75
CA ASP A 71 18.40 11.07 -3.05
C ASP A 71 19.91 10.99 -3.36
N LYS A 72 20.49 12.08 -3.84
CA LYS A 72 21.94 12.21 -4.08
C LYS A 72 22.77 12.34 -2.81
N LEU A 73 22.15 12.60 -1.67
CA LEU A 73 22.80 12.82 -0.38
C LEU A 73 22.71 11.60 0.55
N VAL A 74 21.80 10.67 0.26
CA VAL A 74 21.48 9.51 1.12
C VAL A 74 22.09 8.25 0.54
N LYS A 75 22.92 7.52 1.33
CA LYS A 75 23.66 6.32 0.89
C LYS A 75 22.77 5.27 0.23
N ARG A 76 21.57 5.02 0.81
CA ARG A 76 20.63 4.00 0.33
C ARG A 76 20.04 4.35 -1.05
N THR A 77 19.87 5.64 -1.35
CA THR A 77 19.18 6.14 -2.55
C THR A 77 20.14 6.61 -3.65
N LEU A 78 21.44 6.70 -3.38
CA LEU A 78 22.47 7.07 -4.36
C LEU A 78 22.40 6.25 -5.67
N ASN A 79 22.02 4.97 -5.56
CA ASN A 79 21.95 4.04 -6.69
C ASN A 79 20.61 4.10 -7.44
N ARG A 80 19.68 5.01 -7.07
CA ARG A 80 18.44 5.18 -7.83
C ARG A 80 18.74 5.72 -9.23
N PRO A 81 18.00 5.26 -10.28
CA PRO A 81 18.27 5.64 -11.67
C PRO A 81 18.36 7.14 -11.91
N LEU A 82 17.49 7.93 -11.26
CA LEU A 82 17.45 9.37 -11.39
C LEU A 82 18.61 10.05 -10.63
N ALA A 83 18.99 9.53 -9.46
CA ALA A 83 20.13 10.04 -8.68
C ALA A 83 21.47 9.76 -9.37
N LEU A 84 21.63 8.56 -9.95
CA LEU A 84 22.80 8.16 -10.77
C LEU A 84 22.88 8.90 -12.11
N GLY A 85 21.78 9.48 -12.61
CA GLY A 85 21.71 10.09 -13.92
C GLY A 85 21.59 9.09 -15.09
N SER A 86 21.25 7.83 -14.84
CA SER A 86 20.95 6.83 -15.89
C SER A 86 19.64 7.13 -16.63
N ILE A 87 18.74 7.89 -15.99
CA ILE A 87 17.56 8.52 -16.57
C ILE A 87 17.64 10.02 -16.28
N SER A 88 17.36 10.84 -17.27
CA SER A 88 17.24 12.30 -17.10
C SER A 88 15.89 12.67 -16.46
N LEU A 89 15.83 13.86 -15.87
CA LEU A 89 14.59 14.38 -15.26
C LEU A 89 13.44 14.48 -16.29
N ILE A 90 13.75 14.87 -17.53
CA ILE A 90 12.76 14.95 -18.63
C ILE A 90 12.21 13.57 -18.95
N GLU A 91 13.07 12.56 -19.05
CA GLU A 91 12.62 11.17 -19.31
C GLU A 91 11.78 10.61 -18.16
N ALA A 92 12.12 10.93 -16.91
CA ALA A 92 11.30 10.55 -15.77
C ALA A 92 9.91 11.21 -15.81
N TRP A 93 9.80 12.49 -16.18
CA TRP A 93 8.52 13.17 -16.37
C TRP A 93 7.70 12.59 -17.53
N LEU A 94 8.34 12.29 -18.67
CA LEU A 94 7.66 11.66 -19.80
C LEU A 94 7.16 10.27 -19.44
N PHE A 95 7.94 9.50 -18.70
CA PHE A 95 7.54 8.18 -18.24
C PHE A 95 6.39 8.25 -17.22
N PHE A 96 6.45 9.20 -16.26
CA PHE A 96 5.33 9.47 -15.35
C PHE A 96 4.05 9.82 -16.12
N LEU A 97 4.14 10.68 -17.12
CA LEU A 97 3.00 11.06 -17.96
C LEU A 97 2.42 9.85 -18.70
N ALA A 98 3.26 9.00 -19.29
CA ALA A 98 2.82 7.78 -19.96
C ALA A 98 2.08 6.82 -19.00
N LEU A 99 2.63 6.56 -17.82
CA LEU A 99 1.97 5.74 -16.79
C LEU A 99 0.65 6.37 -16.33
N SER A 100 0.60 7.69 -16.17
CA SER A 100 -0.60 8.42 -15.77
C SER A 100 -1.70 8.32 -16.82
N VAL A 101 -1.35 8.46 -18.11
CA VAL A 101 -2.29 8.28 -19.23
C VAL A 101 -2.83 6.85 -19.26
N MET A 102 -1.97 5.84 -19.10
CA MET A 102 -2.42 4.43 -19.01
C MET A 102 -3.36 4.21 -17.83
N SER A 103 -3.07 4.81 -16.68
CA SER A 103 -3.95 4.73 -15.49
C SER A 103 -5.31 5.39 -15.76
N LEU A 104 -5.34 6.54 -16.46
CA LEU A 104 -6.58 7.23 -16.83
C LEU A 104 -7.40 6.43 -17.84
N LEU A 105 -6.76 5.83 -18.85
CA LEU A 105 -7.45 4.98 -19.81
C LEU A 105 -8.12 3.79 -19.11
N LEU A 106 -7.42 3.15 -18.17
CA LEU A 106 -7.98 2.07 -17.37
C LEU A 106 -9.14 2.57 -16.47
N LEU A 107 -9.03 3.77 -15.92
CA LEU A 107 -10.05 4.38 -15.08
C LEU A 107 -11.34 4.69 -15.88
N PHE A 108 -11.25 5.10 -17.14
CA PHE A 108 -12.41 5.35 -17.99
C PHE A 108 -13.22 4.08 -18.32
N GLU A 109 -12.66 2.90 -18.12
CA GLU A 109 -13.38 1.62 -18.21
C GLU A 109 -14.25 1.32 -17.00
N THR A 110 -14.28 2.20 -15.98
CA THR A 110 -14.98 2.03 -14.71
C THR A 110 -16.26 2.87 -14.62
N ASN A 111 -17.02 2.70 -13.54
CA ASN A 111 -18.23 3.48 -13.32
C ASN A 111 -17.94 4.91 -12.81
N SER A 112 -18.95 5.79 -12.90
CA SER A 112 -18.83 7.21 -12.52
C SER A 112 -18.45 7.44 -11.05
N LEU A 113 -18.88 6.56 -10.13
CA LEU A 113 -18.52 6.67 -8.70
C LEU A 113 -17.03 6.38 -8.51
N THR A 114 -16.55 5.29 -9.09
CA THR A 114 -15.14 4.89 -9.05
C THR A 114 -14.23 5.99 -9.63
N ILE A 115 -14.64 6.60 -10.76
CA ILE A 115 -13.89 7.72 -11.35
C ILE A 115 -13.75 8.88 -10.36
N LYS A 116 -14.85 9.31 -9.72
CA LYS A 116 -14.83 10.44 -8.78
C LYS A 116 -13.95 10.16 -7.57
N ILE A 117 -14.06 8.97 -6.98
CA ILE A 117 -13.26 8.55 -5.84
C ILE A 117 -11.77 8.47 -6.22
N SER A 118 -11.46 7.87 -7.36
CA SER A 118 -10.09 7.72 -7.84
C SER A 118 -9.42 9.07 -8.10
N ILE A 119 -10.13 10.04 -8.71
CA ILE A 119 -9.61 11.41 -8.93
C ILE A 119 -9.31 12.09 -7.59
N PHE A 120 -10.20 11.97 -6.60
CA PHE A 120 -9.97 12.53 -5.27
C PHE A 120 -8.70 11.97 -4.63
N PHE A 121 -8.53 10.64 -4.63
CA PHE A 121 -7.34 10.01 -4.04
C PHE A 121 -6.08 10.22 -4.88
N ALA A 122 -6.17 10.31 -6.21
CA ALA A 122 -5.03 10.62 -7.07
C ALA A 122 -4.39 11.97 -6.70
N PHE A 123 -5.21 12.99 -6.39
CA PHE A 123 -4.73 14.27 -5.90
C PHE A 123 -3.94 14.12 -4.58
N LEU A 124 -4.44 13.33 -3.62
CA LEU A 124 -3.74 13.07 -2.37
C LEU A 124 -2.45 12.27 -2.56
N ILE A 125 -2.43 11.32 -3.49
CA ILE A 125 -1.25 10.52 -3.84
C ILE A 125 -0.12 11.40 -4.41
N ILE A 126 -0.47 12.35 -5.28
CA ILE A 126 0.50 13.30 -5.86
C ILE A 126 1.07 14.24 -4.78
N LEU A 127 0.27 14.63 -3.80
CA LEU A 127 0.70 15.49 -2.70
C LEU A 127 1.52 14.74 -1.64
N TYR A 128 1.37 13.43 -1.52
CA TYR A 128 1.99 12.63 -0.46
C TYR A 128 3.51 12.83 -0.33
N PRO A 129 4.33 12.82 -1.41
CA PRO A 129 5.78 12.99 -1.29
C PRO A 129 6.18 14.31 -0.62
N LEU A 130 5.34 15.34 -0.75
CA LEU A 130 5.58 16.65 -0.13
C LEU A 130 5.29 16.63 1.38
N THR A 131 4.39 15.75 1.84
CA THR A 131 3.96 15.71 3.24
C THR A 131 5.10 15.42 4.21
N LYS A 132 6.11 14.66 3.81
CA LYS A 132 7.30 14.34 4.61
C LYS A 132 8.07 15.58 5.08
N ARG A 133 7.88 16.73 4.39
CA ARG A 133 8.63 17.97 4.66
C ARG A 133 7.96 18.86 5.70
N PHE A 134 6.64 18.76 5.87
CA PHE A 134 5.88 19.63 6.76
C PHE A 134 4.93 18.90 7.71
N PHE A 135 4.59 17.64 7.42
CA PHE A 135 3.70 16.85 8.28
C PHE A 135 4.52 15.92 9.17
N ILE A 136 4.25 15.94 10.48
CA ILE A 136 5.05 15.22 11.48
C ILE A 136 4.93 13.69 11.41
N ALA A 137 3.84 13.19 10.82
CA ALA A 137 3.53 11.76 10.72
C ALA A 137 3.05 11.37 9.30
N PRO A 138 3.91 11.46 8.28
CA PRO A 138 3.53 11.22 6.87
C PRO A 138 2.95 9.83 6.62
N GLN A 139 3.25 8.84 7.49
CA GLN A 139 2.69 7.49 7.42
C GLN A 139 1.15 7.46 7.54
N PHE A 140 0.55 8.43 8.23
CA PHE A 140 -0.91 8.55 8.27
C PHE A 140 -1.49 8.94 6.90
N VAL A 141 -0.86 9.86 6.20
CA VAL A 141 -1.25 10.23 4.84
C VAL A 141 -1.04 9.05 3.90
N LEU A 142 0.07 8.31 4.05
CA LEU A 142 0.30 7.08 3.31
C LEU A 142 -0.79 6.03 3.59
N GLY A 143 -1.16 5.83 4.86
CA GLY A 143 -2.22 4.90 5.25
C GLY A 143 -3.54 5.20 4.53
N ILE A 144 -3.95 6.47 4.51
CA ILE A 144 -5.16 6.93 3.82
C ILE A 144 -5.04 6.71 2.31
N THR A 145 -3.93 7.13 1.69
CA THR A 145 -3.76 7.08 0.23
C THR A 145 -3.55 5.66 -0.29
N PHE A 146 -2.75 4.83 0.35
CA PHE A 146 -2.56 3.43 -0.04
C PHE A 146 -3.79 2.58 0.28
N GLY A 147 -4.42 2.82 1.42
CA GLY A 147 -5.66 2.12 1.80
C GLY A 147 -6.83 2.44 0.87
N SER A 148 -6.81 3.59 0.18
CA SER A 148 -7.87 4.01 -0.74
C SER A 148 -8.17 2.99 -1.85
N GLY A 149 -7.19 2.17 -2.21
CA GLY A 149 -7.39 1.08 -3.16
C GLY A 149 -8.54 0.14 -2.77
N SER A 150 -8.79 -0.07 -1.46
CA SER A 150 -9.92 -0.88 -0.99
C SER A 150 -11.27 -0.23 -1.28
N ILE A 151 -11.40 1.09 -1.10
CA ILE A 151 -12.62 1.84 -1.40
C ILE A 151 -12.85 1.92 -2.91
N ILE A 152 -11.79 2.21 -3.67
CA ILE A 152 -11.83 2.32 -5.14
C ILE A 152 -12.26 0.97 -5.72
N ALA A 153 -11.63 -0.12 -5.31
CA ALA A 153 -11.93 -1.45 -5.81
C ALA A 153 -13.35 -1.93 -5.40
N TYR A 154 -13.78 -1.63 -4.17
CA TYR A 154 -15.15 -1.89 -3.74
C TYR A 154 -16.18 -1.15 -4.60
N SER A 155 -15.91 0.11 -4.95
CA SER A 155 -16.82 0.95 -5.75
C SER A 155 -16.97 0.50 -7.21
N LEU A 156 -16.14 -0.42 -7.69
CA LEU A 156 -16.32 -1.03 -9.02
C LEU A 156 -17.58 -1.89 -9.06
N GLU A 157 -17.89 -2.58 -7.96
CA GLU A 157 -18.98 -3.57 -7.88
C GLU A 157 -20.20 -3.04 -7.10
N SER A 158 -20.01 -2.05 -6.23
CA SER A 158 -21.10 -1.55 -5.38
C SER A 158 -21.11 -0.03 -5.26
N ASN A 159 -22.28 0.56 -5.45
CA ASN A 159 -22.52 2.00 -5.24
C ASN A 159 -22.89 2.35 -3.79
N ILE A 160 -23.10 1.35 -2.93
CA ILE A 160 -23.51 1.53 -1.53
C ILE A 160 -22.37 1.11 -0.62
N PHE A 161 -21.81 2.07 0.11
CA PHE A 161 -20.76 1.78 1.08
C PHE A 161 -21.33 1.13 2.34
N SER A 162 -20.78 -0.03 2.69
CA SER A 162 -21.18 -0.78 3.87
C SER A 162 -20.36 -0.38 5.11
N MET A 163 -20.92 -0.66 6.31
CA MET A 163 -20.17 -0.55 7.56
C MET A 163 -18.93 -1.47 7.55
N SER A 164 -19.05 -2.64 6.94
CA SER A 164 -17.93 -3.59 6.78
C SER A 164 -16.76 -2.97 6.00
N LEU A 165 -17.04 -2.19 4.93
CA LEU A 165 -16.00 -1.46 4.20
C LEU A 165 -15.34 -0.39 5.06
N ALA A 166 -16.11 0.38 5.84
CA ALA A 166 -15.56 1.42 6.72
C ALA A 166 -14.63 0.83 7.79
N ILE A 167 -15.02 -0.29 8.39
CA ILE A 167 -14.20 -1.01 9.37
C ILE A 167 -12.94 -1.58 8.70
N LEU A 168 -13.09 -2.24 7.54
CA LEU A 168 -11.96 -2.79 6.78
C LEU A 168 -10.96 -1.69 6.41
N TYR A 169 -11.43 -0.57 5.88
CA TYR A 169 -10.59 0.55 5.49
C TYR A 169 -9.82 1.15 6.68
N SER A 170 -10.49 1.29 7.83
CA SER A 170 -9.84 1.77 9.06
C SER A 170 -8.72 0.82 9.52
N GLY A 171 -8.96 -0.49 9.46
CA GLY A 171 -7.95 -1.50 9.74
C GLY A 171 -6.79 -1.47 8.75
N ILE A 172 -7.07 -1.33 7.46
CA ILE A 172 -6.07 -1.22 6.41
C ILE A 172 -5.17 0.01 6.61
N ILE A 173 -5.74 1.17 6.95
CA ILE A 173 -4.96 2.37 7.30
C ILE A 173 -3.98 2.07 8.44
N ALA A 174 -4.47 1.47 9.51
CA ALA A 174 -3.64 1.11 10.67
C ALA A 174 -2.52 0.12 10.30
N TRP A 175 -2.83 -0.89 9.48
CA TRP A 175 -1.85 -1.85 8.99
C TRP A 175 -0.76 -1.20 8.15
N ILE A 176 -1.14 -0.28 7.25
CA ILE A 176 -0.18 0.45 6.41
C ILE A 176 0.74 1.32 7.27
N ILE A 177 0.18 2.06 8.24
CA ILE A 177 0.99 2.85 9.18
C ILE A 177 1.95 1.96 9.96
N SER A 178 1.47 0.79 10.41
CA SER A 178 2.30 -0.18 11.15
C SER A 178 3.51 -0.62 10.34
N PHE A 179 3.30 -1.16 9.15
CA PHE A 179 4.42 -1.71 8.37
C PHE A 179 5.34 -0.63 7.80
N ASP A 180 4.80 0.54 7.44
CA ASP A 180 5.64 1.63 6.94
C ASP A 180 6.47 2.28 8.07
N THR A 181 6.00 2.19 9.32
CA THR A 181 6.81 2.57 10.48
C THR A 181 8.02 1.65 10.63
N TYR A 182 7.88 0.32 10.43
CA TYR A 182 9.04 -0.59 10.43
C TYR A 182 10.02 -0.21 9.32
N TYR A 183 9.52 0.11 8.12
CA TYR A 183 10.38 0.59 7.05
C TYR A 183 11.10 1.89 7.41
N ALA A 184 10.41 2.84 8.03
CA ALA A 184 10.98 4.11 8.47
C ALA A 184 12.00 3.94 9.61
N MET A 185 11.93 2.87 10.41
CA MET A 185 12.95 2.60 11.44
C MET A 185 14.31 2.24 10.84
N GLU A 186 14.35 1.65 9.64
CA GLU A 186 15.61 1.39 8.92
C GLU A 186 16.31 2.70 8.52
N ASP A 187 15.53 3.69 8.10
CA ASP A 187 16.04 4.97 7.61
C ASP A 187 16.14 6.04 8.72
N LYS A 188 15.77 5.75 9.97
CA LYS A 188 15.58 6.72 11.04
C LYS A 188 16.76 7.66 11.24
N ASN A 189 17.97 7.12 11.29
CA ASN A 189 19.18 7.90 11.55
C ASN A 189 19.51 8.87 10.39
N ASP A 190 19.29 8.43 9.15
CA ASP A 190 19.49 9.27 7.96
C ASP A 190 18.41 10.35 7.87
N ASP A 191 17.15 9.99 8.14
CA ASP A 191 16.00 10.90 8.14
C ASP A 191 16.15 12.02 9.19
N GLU A 192 16.62 11.71 10.40
CA GLU A 192 16.92 12.70 11.44
C GLU A 192 17.98 13.72 11.00
N GLN A 193 19.04 13.25 10.31
CA GLN A 193 20.12 14.13 9.84
C GLN A 193 19.68 15.09 8.72
N ILE A 194 18.78 14.66 7.85
CA ILE A 194 18.30 15.48 6.71
C ILE A 194 16.99 16.23 7.02
N GLY A 195 16.44 16.07 8.23
CA GLY A 195 15.24 16.76 8.68
C GLY A 195 13.94 16.28 8.01
N VAL A 196 13.87 15.00 7.65
CA VAL A 196 12.65 14.35 7.12
C VAL A 196 11.86 13.75 8.27
N ASN A 197 10.55 14.01 8.29
CA ASN A 197 9.67 13.49 9.33
C ASN A 197 9.24 12.04 9.07
N SER A 198 9.06 11.28 10.16
CA SER A 198 8.48 9.93 10.12
C SER A 198 7.86 9.54 11.46
N THR A 199 6.97 8.55 11.47
CA THR A 199 6.44 7.96 12.71
C THR A 199 7.55 7.29 13.54
N ALA A 200 8.62 6.80 12.92
CA ALA A 200 9.78 6.25 13.63
C ALA A 200 10.50 7.32 14.45
N ILE A 201 10.58 8.55 13.95
CA ILE A 201 11.12 9.70 14.67
C ILE A 201 10.13 10.20 15.72
N LEU A 202 8.87 10.42 15.31
CA LEU A 202 7.81 10.96 16.17
C LEU A 202 7.57 10.10 17.42
N TRP A 203 7.54 8.79 17.27
CA TRP A 203 7.27 7.86 18.38
C TRP A 203 8.53 7.41 19.12
N GLY A 204 9.71 7.66 18.58
CA GLY A 204 11.01 7.36 19.21
C GLY A 204 11.10 5.91 19.65
N ASN A 205 11.35 5.69 20.94
CA ASN A 205 11.49 4.35 21.53
C ASN A 205 10.18 3.53 21.53
N ASN A 206 9.03 4.19 21.38
CA ASN A 206 7.72 3.54 21.39
C ASN A 206 7.26 3.10 19.98
N SER A 207 8.04 3.35 18.93
CA SER A 207 7.68 3.07 17.54
C SER A 207 7.25 1.61 17.33
N ILE A 208 7.98 0.66 17.89
CA ILE A 208 7.65 -0.78 17.82
C ILE A 208 6.32 -1.09 18.51
N ILE A 209 6.08 -0.50 19.70
CA ILE A 209 4.86 -0.74 20.47
C ILE A 209 3.65 -0.22 19.72
N TYR A 210 3.68 1.02 19.25
CA TYR A 210 2.56 1.62 18.52
C TYR A 210 2.31 0.91 17.19
N SER A 211 3.36 0.51 16.45
CA SER A 211 3.18 -0.28 15.22
C SER A 211 2.51 -1.62 15.50
N LYS A 212 2.87 -2.33 16.58
CA LYS A 212 2.21 -3.58 16.97
C LYS A 212 0.75 -3.38 17.35
N ILE A 213 0.43 -2.31 18.08
CA ILE A 213 -0.95 -1.97 18.46
C ILE A 213 -1.79 -1.72 17.18
N LEU A 214 -1.27 -0.98 16.21
CA LEU A 214 -1.94 -0.73 14.93
C LEU A 214 -2.12 -2.02 14.12
N HIS A 215 -1.14 -2.93 14.15
CA HIS A 215 -1.25 -4.23 13.48
C HIS A 215 -2.34 -5.11 14.13
N ILE A 216 -2.39 -5.15 15.46
CA ILE A 216 -3.47 -5.84 16.19
C ILE A 216 -4.82 -5.22 15.88
N PHE A 217 -4.91 -3.89 15.82
CA PHE A 217 -6.14 -3.19 15.43
C PHE A 217 -6.63 -3.63 14.04
N PHE A 218 -5.72 -3.78 13.06
CA PHE A 218 -6.09 -4.34 11.76
C PHE A 218 -6.71 -5.73 11.88
N TYR A 219 -6.11 -6.64 12.66
CA TYR A 219 -6.66 -7.97 12.87
C TYR A 219 -8.04 -7.92 13.55
N MET A 220 -8.23 -7.03 14.52
CA MET A 220 -9.54 -6.81 15.15
C MET A 220 -10.57 -6.31 14.13
N CYS A 221 -10.20 -5.43 13.21
CA CYS A 221 -11.08 -4.99 12.13
C CYS A 221 -11.48 -6.15 11.21
N LEU A 222 -10.53 -7.01 10.80
CA LEU A 222 -10.84 -8.21 10.00
C LEU A 222 -11.82 -9.13 10.74
N LEU A 223 -11.58 -9.41 12.04
CA LEU A 223 -12.49 -10.21 12.87
C LEU A 223 -13.88 -9.60 12.96
N THR A 224 -13.95 -8.29 13.16
CA THR A 224 -15.23 -7.57 13.25
C THR A 224 -16.02 -7.65 11.94
N VAL A 225 -15.35 -7.52 10.80
CA VAL A 225 -15.99 -7.71 9.48
C VAL A 225 -16.52 -9.13 9.34
N GLY A 226 -15.75 -10.15 9.74
CA GLY A 226 -16.22 -11.53 9.72
C GLY A 226 -17.44 -11.79 10.62
N LEU A 227 -17.46 -11.20 11.82
CA LEU A 227 -18.61 -11.33 12.75
C LEU A 227 -19.86 -10.64 12.24
N ILE A 228 -19.74 -9.41 11.70
CA ILE A 228 -20.87 -8.63 11.18
C ILE A 228 -21.54 -9.37 10.00
N ASN A 229 -20.72 -10.01 9.14
CA ASN A 229 -21.21 -10.70 7.96
C ASN A 229 -21.48 -12.20 8.20
N SER A 230 -21.41 -12.66 9.46
CA SER A 230 -21.68 -14.06 9.85
C SER A 230 -20.82 -15.09 9.09
N PHE A 231 -19.53 -14.76 8.87
CA PHE A 231 -18.60 -15.67 8.20
C PHE A 231 -18.43 -16.98 8.96
N SER A 232 -18.12 -18.06 8.25
CA SER A 232 -18.03 -19.40 8.80
C SER A 232 -16.83 -19.55 9.76
N TYR A 233 -16.81 -20.65 10.54
CA TYR A 233 -15.68 -20.96 11.41
C TYR A 233 -14.37 -21.13 10.62
N LEU A 234 -14.42 -21.47 9.34
CA LEU A 234 -13.25 -21.63 8.47
C LEU A 234 -12.53 -20.29 8.27
N PHE A 235 -13.27 -19.18 8.16
CA PHE A 235 -12.69 -17.84 8.13
C PHE A 235 -11.77 -17.60 9.34
N PHE A 236 -12.23 -17.98 10.53
CA PHE A 236 -11.47 -17.76 11.76
C PHE A 236 -10.23 -18.67 11.88
N LEU A 237 -10.17 -19.79 11.14
CA LEU A 237 -8.97 -20.63 11.12
C LEU A 237 -7.77 -19.90 10.48
N PHE A 238 -7.98 -19.01 9.52
CA PHE A 238 -6.90 -18.21 8.93
C PHE A 238 -6.22 -17.31 9.96
N PHE A 239 -6.90 -16.96 11.07
CA PHE A 239 -6.31 -16.13 12.12
C PHE A 239 -5.17 -16.84 12.87
N PHE A 240 -5.14 -18.16 12.93
CA PHE A 240 -4.00 -18.87 13.49
C PHE A 240 -2.72 -18.59 12.69
N ILE A 241 -2.85 -18.49 11.35
CA ILE A 241 -1.72 -18.15 10.47
C ILE A 241 -1.34 -16.68 10.67
N LEU A 242 -2.31 -15.75 10.74
CA LEU A 242 -2.06 -14.33 10.99
C LEU A 242 -1.37 -14.11 12.35
N ILE A 243 -1.81 -14.80 13.41
CA ILE A 243 -1.19 -14.76 14.73
C ILE A 243 0.26 -15.30 14.69
N TYR A 244 0.49 -16.40 13.99
CA TYR A 244 1.83 -16.93 13.76
C TYR A 244 2.73 -15.90 13.07
N LEU A 245 2.24 -15.29 11.98
CA LEU A 245 2.98 -14.25 11.24
C LEU A 245 3.30 -13.03 12.13
N PHE A 246 2.38 -12.62 13.00
CA PHE A 246 2.60 -11.53 13.95
C PHE A 246 3.73 -11.85 14.96
N PHE A 247 3.75 -13.06 15.53
CA PHE A 247 4.83 -13.47 16.45
C PHE A 247 6.15 -13.64 15.69
N HIS A 248 6.13 -14.19 14.49
CA HIS A 248 7.32 -14.32 13.65
C HIS A 248 7.90 -12.95 13.30
N GLN A 249 7.06 -12.00 12.85
CA GLN A 249 7.46 -10.61 12.60
C GLN A 249 8.02 -9.95 13.87
N SER A 250 7.37 -10.19 15.03
CA SER A 250 7.84 -9.65 16.32
C SER A 250 9.22 -10.18 16.72
N LYS A 251 9.57 -11.42 16.36
CA LYS A 251 10.91 -11.98 16.58
C LYS A 251 11.94 -11.28 15.68
N ILE A 252 11.65 -11.11 14.40
CA ILE A 252 12.52 -10.42 13.43
C ILE A 252 12.80 -8.98 13.86
N ILE A 253 11.77 -8.26 14.36
CA ILE A 253 11.91 -6.89 14.87
C ILE A 253 12.88 -6.83 16.08
N LYS A 254 12.87 -7.83 16.98
CA LYS A 254 13.83 -7.89 18.09
C LYS A 254 15.29 -8.06 17.65
N GLU A 255 15.49 -8.57 16.44
CA GLU A 255 16.81 -8.70 15.80
C GLU A 255 17.17 -7.44 14.98
N GLU A 256 16.37 -6.37 15.08
CA GLU A 256 16.52 -5.08 14.36
C GLU A 256 16.52 -5.22 12.82
N LYS A 257 15.93 -6.30 12.28
CA LYS A 257 15.79 -6.56 10.85
C LYS A 257 14.50 -5.94 10.31
N TYR A 258 14.41 -4.63 10.30
CA TYR A 258 13.17 -3.89 10.02
C TYR A 258 12.67 -4.10 8.58
N ILE A 259 13.56 -4.17 7.60
CA ILE A 259 13.18 -4.46 6.18
C ILE A 259 12.60 -5.86 6.04
N GLU A 260 13.13 -6.85 6.76
CA GLU A 260 12.58 -8.21 6.73
C GLU A 260 11.19 -8.23 7.38
N ALA A 261 11.03 -7.55 8.53
CA ALA A 261 9.74 -7.41 9.20
C ALA A 261 8.70 -6.69 8.30
N PHE A 262 9.11 -5.66 7.55
CA PHE A 262 8.27 -5.02 6.54
C PHE A 262 7.80 -6.03 5.48
N LYS A 263 8.69 -6.87 4.95
CA LYS A 263 8.36 -7.85 3.90
C LYS A 263 7.38 -8.94 4.36
N ILE A 264 7.33 -9.27 5.65
CA ILE A 264 6.35 -10.24 6.21
C ILE A 264 4.90 -9.81 5.92
N ASN A 265 4.64 -8.49 5.80
CA ASN A 265 3.30 -7.97 5.50
C ASN A 265 2.75 -8.43 4.14
N ASN A 266 3.59 -8.86 3.22
CA ASN A 266 3.13 -9.53 2.01
C ASN A 266 2.34 -10.81 2.33
N TRP A 267 2.85 -11.64 3.25
CA TRP A 267 2.17 -12.85 3.68
C TRP A 267 0.91 -12.54 4.49
N VAL A 268 0.94 -11.50 5.32
CA VAL A 268 -0.25 -11.03 6.05
C VAL A 268 -1.35 -10.65 5.06
N GLY A 269 -1.03 -9.89 3.99
CA GLY A 269 -1.99 -9.53 2.96
C GLY A 269 -2.55 -10.73 2.20
N ILE A 270 -1.69 -11.68 1.81
CA ILE A 270 -2.10 -12.93 1.15
C ILE A 270 -3.08 -13.73 2.02
N VAL A 271 -2.75 -13.94 3.30
CA VAL A 271 -3.60 -14.73 4.22
C VAL A 271 -4.93 -14.02 4.50
N ALA A 272 -4.91 -12.71 4.71
CA ALA A 272 -6.12 -11.93 4.87
C ALA A 272 -7.02 -12.00 3.62
N LEU A 273 -6.44 -11.82 2.42
CA LEU A 273 -7.18 -11.96 1.17
C LEU A 273 -7.73 -13.37 0.98
N ALA A 274 -6.92 -14.40 1.25
CA ALA A 274 -7.34 -15.79 1.13
C ALA A 274 -8.54 -16.09 2.03
N SER A 275 -8.57 -15.57 3.27
CA SER A 275 -9.69 -15.78 4.19
C SER A 275 -11.00 -15.17 3.67
N PHE A 276 -10.95 -13.96 3.10
CA PHE A 276 -12.12 -13.29 2.51
C PHE A 276 -12.55 -13.98 1.20
N THR A 277 -11.61 -14.32 0.34
CA THR A 277 -11.90 -15.00 -0.94
C THR A 277 -12.57 -16.34 -0.70
N PHE A 278 -12.04 -17.13 0.25
CA PHE A 278 -12.62 -18.42 0.60
C PHE A 278 -14.07 -18.28 1.12
N GLU A 279 -14.31 -17.32 1.99
CA GLU A 279 -15.63 -17.10 2.59
C GLU A 279 -16.65 -16.57 1.58
N ILE A 280 -16.29 -15.54 0.80
CA ILE A 280 -17.24 -14.78 -0.02
C ILE A 280 -17.43 -15.40 -1.41
N ILE A 281 -16.38 -15.98 -1.99
CA ILE A 281 -16.43 -16.52 -3.37
C ILE A 281 -16.70 -18.02 -3.37
N TYR A 282 -16.17 -18.76 -2.39
CA TYR A 282 -16.26 -20.21 -2.39
C TYR A 282 -17.43 -20.75 -1.55
N LEU A 283 -17.74 -20.12 -0.41
CA LEU A 283 -18.83 -20.54 0.48
C LEU A 283 -20.12 -19.70 0.30
N GLY A 284 -20.01 -18.43 -0.16
CA GLY A 284 -21.15 -17.55 -0.45
C GLY A 284 -21.67 -17.81 -1.84
#